data_b5d42606698affb18e2a5c173b8bbdfd
#
_entry.id   b5d42606698affb18e2a5c173b8bbdfd
#
_cell.length_a   1.000
_cell.length_b   1.000
_cell.length_c   1.000
_cell.angle_alpha   90.00
_cell.angle_beta   90.00
_cell.angle_gamma   90.00
#
_symmetry.space_group_name_H-M   'P 1'
#
loop_
_entity.id
_entity.type
_entity.pdbx_description
1 polymer ?
#
loop_
_entity_poly.entity_id
_entity_poly.type
_entity_poly.pdbx_seq_one_letter_code
_entity_poly.pdbx_strand_id
1 'polypeptide(L)'
;KILGIPFGPEKDGFDMVELERRYAEAKAGGARIKYIYVIPDFQNPTGICWSLEKRKALLEFSYREGLILVEDSPYREIRFMGESVPSIYQLDSEGAAQGNVINLKTFSKILAPGTRIGWLLARPDIIDKFVTAKQAMDLCTSPFTQLWLAEYMAAGKLEEVVGKTRALYQKKRGYMLEQLERHMPARGDLSWTKPEGGLFLWLSLPAVINADELLYKAIEKKVAYVSGSAFYFDNPEHNSMRINFSYSSLEQIEEGIRRLALVIGEALE
;
A
#
# COMPACT_ATOMS: atom_id res chain seq x y z
N LYS A 1 17.03 -11.27 -6.62
CA LYS A 1 16.04 -11.22 -7.71
C LYS A 1 14.65 -11.13 -7.07
N ILE A 2 13.77 -10.33 -7.62
CA ILE A 2 12.35 -10.19 -7.21
C ILE A 2 11.50 -10.99 -8.18
N LEU A 3 10.42 -11.56 -7.69
CA LEU A 3 9.39 -12.24 -8.46
C LEU A 3 8.06 -11.52 -8.19
N GLY A 4 7.56 -10.79 -9.18
CA GLY A 4 6.29 -10.07 -9.08
C GLY A 4 5.10 -11.02 -9.16
N ILE A 5 4.07 -10.78 -8.34
CA ILE A 5 2.80 -11.53 -8.39
C ILE A 5 1.69 -10.52 -8.70
N PRO A 6 0.90 -10.72 -9.76
CA PRO A 6 -0.17 -9.80 -10.13
C PRO A 6 -1.32 -9.85 -9.13
N PHE A 7 -2.16 -8.82 -9.16
CA PHE A 7 -3.45 -8.85 -8.47
C PHE A 7 -4.39 -9.87 -9.12
N GLY A 8 -5.22 -10.51 -8.30
CA GLY A 8 -6.29 -11.37 -8.78
C GLY A 8 -7.40 -10.58 -9.49
N PRO A 9 -8.22 -11.25 -10.30
CA PRO A 9 -9.30 -10.62 -11.06
C PRO A 9 -10.35 -9.95 -10.16
N GLU A 10 -10.54 -10.45 -8.94
CA GLU A 10 -11.46 -9.90 -7.93
C GLU A 10 -10.96 -8.61 -7.28
N LYS A 11 -9.68 -8.26 -7.51
CA LYS A 11 -9.02 -7.07 -6.96
C LYS A 11 -9.07 -6.97 -5.42
N ASP A 12 -9.19 -8.10 -4.73
CA ASP A 12 -9.20 -8.25 -3.27
C ASP A 12 -7.86 -8.71 -2.69
N GLY A 13 -6.83 -8.69 -3.51
CA GLY A 13 -5.47 -9.09 -3.20
C GLY A 13 -4.75 -9.70 -4.40
N PHE A 14 -3.70 -10.47 -4.15
CA PHE A 14 -2.89 -11.13 -5.17
C PHE A 14 -3.62 -12.36 -5.77
N ASP A 15 -3.15 -12.77 -6.96
CA ASP A 15 -3.60 -14.01 -7.59
C ASP A 15 -2.87 -15.21 -6.98
N MET A 16 -3.62 -16.06 -6.24
CA MET A 16 -3.05 -17.23 -5.57
C MET A 16 -2.57 -18.30 -6.56
N VAL A 17 -3.28 -18.49 -7.66
CA VAL A 17 -2.92 -19.48 -8.70
C VAL A 17 -1.61 -19.05 -9.35
N GLU A 18 -1.49 -17.77 -9.66
CA GLU A 18 -0.28 -17.21 -10.26
C GLU A 18 0.90 -17.21 -9.28
N LEU A 19 0.67 -16.98 -7.98
CA LEU A 19 1.69 -17.14 -6.95
C LEU A 19 2.25 -18.57 -6.95
N GLU A 20 1.38 -19.58 -6.88
CA GLU A 20 1.80 -20.98 -6.83
C GLU A 20 2.55 -21.40 -8.11
N ARG A 21 2.05 -20.99 -9.27
CA ARG A 21 2.68 -21.26 -10.57
C ARG A 21 4.09 -20.65 -10.63
N ARG A 22 4.23 -19.35 -10.39
CA ARG A 22 5.52 -18.63 -10.44
C ARG A 22 6.50 -19.14 -9.40
N TYR A 23 6.01 -19.47 -8.20
CA TYR A 23 6.84 -20.06 -7.16
C TYR A 23 7.40 -21.42 -7.60
N ALA A 24 6.56 -22.32 -8.12
CA ALA A 24 6.97 -23.64 -8.60
C ALA A 24 7.98 -23.54 -9.74
N GLU A 25 7.76 -22.66 -10.71
CA GLU A 25 8.70 -22.41 -11.82
C GLU A 25 10.05 -21.88 -11.33
N ALA A 26 10.03 -20.90 -10.42
CA ALA A 26 11.26 -20.37 -9.86
C ALA A 26 12.05 -21.43 -9.08
N LYS A 27 11.37 -22.26 -8.30
CA LYS A 27 11.96 -23.35 -7.52
C LYS A 27 12.55 -24.44 -8.45
N ALA A 28 11.84 -24.83 -9.52
CA ALA A 28 12.32 -25.77 -10.53
C ALA A 28 13.54 -25.22 -11.27
N GLY A 29 13.60 -23.91 -11.49
CA GLY A 29 14.78 -23.21 -12.04
C GLY A 29 15.94 -23.01 -11.06
N GLY A 30 15.89 -23.63 -9.86
CA GLY A 30 16.96 -23.56 -8.87
C GLY A 30 16.95 -22.30 -8.01
N ALA A 31 15.93 -21.46 -8.10
CA ALA A 31 15.82 -20.26 -7.27
C ALA A 31 15.52 -20.63 -5.80
N ARG A 32 16.24 -19.98 -4.87
CA ARG A 32 15.96 -20.08 -3.44
C ARG A 32 15.13 -18.85 -3.01
N ILE A 33 13.82 -19.02 -2.96
CA ILE A 33 12.91 -18.01 -2.42
C ILE A 33 13.10 -17.95 -0.89
N LYS A 34 13.24 -16.76 -0.33
CA LYS A 34 13.53 -16.57 1.10
C LYS A 34 12.36 -16.01 1.87
N TYR A 35 11.59 -15.11 1.27
CA TYR A 35 10.44 -14.47 1.90
C TYR A 35 9.48 -13.94 0.86
N ILE A 36 8.27 -13.66 1.29
CA ILE A 36 7.24 -12.96 0.53
C ILE A 36 6.98 -11.62 1.22
N TYR A 37 7.03 -10.51 0.47
CA TYR A 37 6.72 -9.17 0.97
C TYR A 37 5.35 -8.73 0.49
N VAL A 38 4.53 -8.21 1.42
CA VAL A 38 3.15 -7.81 1.12
C VAL A 38 2.73 -6.56 1.89
N ILE A 39 1.80 -5.80 1.31
CA ILE A 39 1.09 -4.67 1.95
C ILE A 39 -0.40 -4.98 1.90
N PRO A 40 -0.99 -5.70 2.87
CA PRO A 40 -2.37 -6.16 2.77
C PRO A 40 -3.42 -5.10 3.14
N ASP A 41 -3.04 -4.00 3.77
CA ASP A 41 -3.94 -2.92 4.14
C ASP A 41 -3.64 -1.65 3.33
N PHE A 42 -4.61 -1.25 2.48
CA PHE A 42 -4.54 0.00 1.67
C PHE A 42 -3.24 0.10 0.89
N GLN A 43 -2.95 -0.94 0.15
CA GLN A 43 -1.70 -1.15 -0.55
C GLN A 43 -1.23 0.10 -1.30
N ASN A 44 0.07 0.39 -1.24
CA ASN A 44 0.72 1.27 -2.17
C ASN A 44 1.17 0.44 -3.39
N PRO A 45 0.63 0.67 -4.61
CA PRO A 45 -0.04 1.91 -5.04
C PRO A 45 -1.58 1.89 -5.07
N THR A 46 -2.23 0.73 -4.98
CA THR A 46 -3.62 0.54 -5.42
C THR A 46 -4.69 1.03 -4.44
N GLY A 47 -4.35 1.21 -3.17
CA GLY A 47 -5.30 1.49 -2.10
C GLY A 47 -6.16 0.28 -1.69
N ILE A 48 -5.97 -0.89 -2.30
CA ILE A 48 -6.76 -2.09 -2.04
C ILE A 48 -6.41 -2.66 -0.66
N CYS A 49 -7.44 -3.13 0.03
CA CYS A 49 -7.33 -3.92 1.25
C CYS A 49 -7.65 -5.40 0.94
N TRP A 50 -6.78 -6.30 1.37
CA TRP A 50 -6.95 -7.73 1.09
C TRP A 50 -8.03 -8.36 1.97
N SER A 51 -8.79 -9.28 1.39
CA SER A 51 -9.78 -10.06 2.12
C SER A 51 -9.13 -10.96 3.18
N LEU A 52 -9.95 -11.40 4.14
CA LEU A 52 -9.50 -12.34 5.17
C LEU A 52 -9.06 -13.68 4.55
N GLU A 53 -9.78 -14.12 3.54
CA GLU A 53 -9.52 -15.38 2.81
C GLU A 53 -8.15 -15.34 2.13
N LYS A 54 -7.81 -14.22 1.47
CA LYS A 54 -6.48 -14.05 0.83
C LYS A 54 -5.35 -14.03 1.86
N ARG A 55 -5.57 -13.40 3.03
CA ARG A 55 -4.58 -13.38 4.12
C ARG A 55 -4.34 -14.78 4.67
N LYS A 56 -5.40 -15.56 4.91
CA LYS A 56 -5.31 -16.96 5.37
C LYS A 56 -4.62 -17.86 4.34
N ALA A 57 -5.03 -17.78 3.08
CA ALA A 57 -4.44 -18.58 2.00
C ALA A 57 -2.93 -18.32 1.85
N LEU A 58 -2.51 -17.05 1.96
CA LEU A 58 -1.08 -16.73 1.93
C LEU A 58 -0.33 -17.25 3.14
N LEU A 59 -0.92 -17.17 4.33
CA LEU A 59 -0.32 -17.68 5.55
C LEU A 59 -0.13 -19.21 5.47
N GLU A 60 -1.15 -19.94 5.04
CA GLU A 60 -1.10 -21.40 4.80
C GLU A 60 -0.02 -21.77 3.77
N PHE A 61 0.04 -21.02 2.66
CA PHE A 61 1.09 -21.20 1.65
C PHE A 61 2.48 -21.02 2.25
N SER A 62 2.67 -19.98 3.09
CA SER A 62 3.96 -19.70 3.72
C SER A 62 4.43 -20.83 4.63
N TYR A 63 3.51 -21.42 5.39
CA TYR A 63 3.82 -22.60 6.22
C TYR A 63 4.17 -23.81 5.40
N ARG A 64 3.35 -24.11 4.39
CA ARG A 64 3.56 -25.26 3.50
C ARG A 64 4.93 -25.23 2.83
N GLU A 65 5.38 -24.05 2.40
CA GLU A 65 6.64 -23.86 1.69
C GLU A 65 7.82 -23.46 2.59
N GLY A 66 7.60 -23.28 3.89
CA GLY A 66 8.64 -22.87 4.86
C GLY A 66 9.18 -21.45 4.60
N LEU A 67 8.32 -20.52 4.20
CA LEU A 67 8.69 -19.15 3.83
C LEU A 67 8.37 -18.16 4.95
N ILE A 68 9.19 -17.13 5.08
CA ILE A 68 8.89 -15.97 5.92
C ILE A 68 7.95 -15.03 5.15
N LEU A 69 6.93 -14.52 5.84
CA LEU A 69 6.11 -13.41 5.37
C LEU A 69 6.59 -12.10 5.98
N VAL A 70 6.79 -11.09 5.15
CA VAL A 70 7.04 -9.71 5.59
C VAL A 70 5.78 -8.91 5.29
N GLU A 71 4.97 -8.69 6.31
CA GLU A 71 3.76 -7.89 6.26
C GLU A 71 4.08 -6.44 6.59
N ASP A 72 4.04 -5.56 5.60
CA ASP A 72 4.24 -4.12 5.78
C ASP A 72 2.89 -3.42 5.98
N SER A 73 2.69 -2.82 7.14
CA SER A 73 1.41 -2.27 7.60
C SER A 73 1.46 -0.76 7.90
N PRO A 74 1.97 0.10 7.00
CA PRO A 74 2.12 1.53 7.28
C PRO A 74 0.78 2.28 7.27
N TYR A 75 -0.26 1.72 6.64
CA TYR A 75 -1.54 2.39 6.41
C TYR A 75 -2.69 1.82 7.22
N ARG A 76 -2.52 0.67 7.87
CA ARG A 76 -3.57 -0.09 8.56
C ARG A 76 -4.41 0.77 9.51
N GLU A 77 -3.76 1.62 10.29
CA GLU A 77 -4.41 2.48 11.28
C GLU A 77 -5.19 3.65 10.63
N ILE A 78 -5.06 3.85 9.32
CA ILE A 78 -5.77 4.91 8.57
C ILE A 78 -7.00 4.33 7.83
N ARG A 79 -7.66 3.35 8.43
CA ARG A 79 -8.99 2.89 7.98
C ARG A 79 -10.03 3.90 8.44
N PHE A 80 -10.86 4.39 7.53
CA PHE A 80 -11.94 5.34 7.83
C PHE A 80 -13.33 4.83 7.41
N MET A 81 -13.43 3.68 6.74
CA MET A 81 -14.67 3.01 6.36
C MET A 81 -14.51 1.48 6.47
N GLY A 82 -15.64 0.78 6.54
CA GLY A 82 -15.68 -0.69 6.62
C GLY A 82 -15.13 -1.24 7.93
N GLU A 83 -15.06 -2.56 8.03
CA GLU A 83 -14.56 -3.27 9.20
C GLU A 83 -13.06 -3.58 9.10
N SER A 84 -12.40 -3.66 10.25
CA SER A 84 -10.99 -4.02 10.30
C SER A 84 -10.81 -5.52 10.06
N VAL A 85 -9.98 -5.87 9.08
CA VAL A 85 -9.58 -7.27 8.83
C VAL A 85 -8.36 -7.60 9.68
N PRO A 86 -8.28 -8.75 10.38
CA PRO A 86 -7.10 -9.16 11.12
C PRO A 86 -5.84 -9.12 10.24
N SER A 87 -4.71 -8.65 10.81
CA SER A 87 -3.43 -8.70 10.09
C SER A 87 -2.97 -10.16 9.92
N ILE A 88 -2.09 -10.43 8.96
CA ILE A 88 -1.52 -11.77 8.80
C ILE A 88 -0.72 -12.14 10.05
N TYR A 89 -0.01 -11.16 10.65
CA TYR A 89 0.70 -11.34 11.92
C TYR A 89 -0.25 -11.74 13.05
N GLN A 90 -1.43 -11.12 13.14
CA GLN A 90 -2.43 -11.48 14.15
C GLN A 90 -2.96 -12.90 13.93
N LEU A 91 -3.30 -13.26 12.69
CA LEU A 91 -3.73 -14.62 12.33
C LEU A 91 -2.64 -15.66 12.66
N ASP A 92 -1.37 -15.32 12.43
CA ASP A 92 -0.22 -16.15 12.76
C ASP A 92 -0.05 -16.34 14.28
N SER A 93 -0.26 -15.30 15.08
CA SER A 93 -0.08 -15.32 16.53
C SER A 93 -1.24 -15.98 17.28
N GLU A 94 -2.46 -15.94 16.75
CA GLU A 94 -3.66 -16.52 17.37
C GLU A 94 -3.86 -18.02 17.02
N GLY A 95 -3.19 -18.51 15.96
CA GLY A 95 -3.22 -19.92 15.56
C GLY A 95 -2.27 -20.79 16.38
N ALA A 96 -2.21 -22.10 16.04
CA ALA A 96 -1.15 -23.00 16.52
C ALA A 96 0.24 -22.62 15.93
N ALA A 97 0.39 -21.41 15.62
CA ALA A 97 1.27 -20.81 14.65
C ALA A 97 2.72 -20.78 15.10
N GLN A 98 3.56 -20.73 14.13
CA GLN A 98 5.00 -20.94 14.24
C GLN A 98 5.80 -19.62 14.13
N GLY A 99 5.11 -18.48 14.05
CA GLY A 99 5.74 -17.15 14.00
C GLY A 99 6.51 -16.89 12.68
N ASN A 100 5.93 -17.24 11.54
CA ASN A 100 6.55 -17.01 10.25
C ASN A 100 6.36 -15.57 9.72
N VAL A 101 5.57 -14.75 10.41
CA VAL A 101 5.26 -13.40 9.97
C VAL A 101 6.13 -12.37 10.68
N ILE A 102 6.78 -11.50 9.91
CA ILE A 102 7.41 -10.27 10.37
C ILE A 102 6.47 -9.13 10.02
N ASN A 103 5.91 -8.43 11.00
CA ASN A 103 5.04 -7.28 10.76
C ASN A 103 5.82 -5.98 10.94
N LEU A 104 5.83 -5.14 9.90
CA LEU A 104 6.49 -3.84 9.89
C LEU A 104 5.47 -2.73 10.11
N LYS A 105 5.78 -1.77 10.96
CA LYS A 105 4.94 -0.62 11.27
C LYS A 105 5.75 0.68 11.34
N THR A 106 5.06 1.82 11.22
CA THR A 106 5.72 3.14 11.22
C THR A 106 4.80 4.23 11.77
N PHE A 107 5.37 5.23 12.44
CA PHE A 107 4.69 6.47 12.78
C PHE A 107 4.59 7.46 11.61
N SER A 108 5.31 7.22 10.52
CA SER A 108 5.39 8.16 9.39
C SER A 108 4.05 8.48 8.73
N LYS A 109 3.07 7.57 8.81
CA LYS A 109 1.75 7.72 8.16
C LYS A 109 0.64 8.01 9.15
N ILE A 110 0.81 7.63 10.41
CA ILE A 110 -0.21 7.76 11.46
C ILE A 110 0.02 8.96 12.38
N LEU A 111 1.22 9.52 12.39
CA LEU A 111 1.57 10.70 13.19
C LEU A 111 2.35 11.73 12.36
N ALA A 112 3.64 11.48 12.12
CA ALA A 112 4.50 12.41 11.39
C ALA A 112 5.71 11.71 10.77
N PRO A 113 5.99 11.90 9.46
CA PRO A 113 7.13 11.29 8.80
C PRO A 113 8.48 11.76 9.35
N GLY A 114 8.53 12.96 9.93
CA GLY A 114 9.74 13.55 10.53
C GLY A 114 10.22 12.86 11.81
N THR A 115 9.40 12.05 12.48
CA THR A 115 9.82 11.27 13.66
C THR A 115 10.86 10.23 13.35
N ARG A 116 10.90 9.74 12.11
CA ARG A 116 11.82 8.70 11.64
C ARG A 116 11.82 7.42 12.49
N ILE A 117 10.66 7.04 13.03
CA ILE A 117 10.49 5.82 13.83
C ILE A 117 9.53 4.85 13.15
N GLY A 118 9.98 3.62 13.06
CA GLY A 118 9.20 2.43 12.77
C GLY A 118 9.58 1.32 13.74
N TRP A 119 8.81 0.26 13.74
CA TRP A 119 9.09 -0.93 14.54
C TRP A 119 8.66 -2.20 13.81
N LEU A 120 9.17 -3.30 14.27
CA LEU A 120 8.77 -4.61 13.77
C LEU A 120 8.35 -5.53 14.91
N LEU A 121 7.44 -6.44 14.60
CA LEU A 121 7.00 -7.52 15.45
C LEU A 121 7.35 -8.84 14.76
N ALA A 122 8.01 -9.73 15.47
CA ALA A 122 8.39 -11.05 15.00
C ALA A 122 8.71 -11.95 16.18
N ARG A 123 8.96 -13.23 15.95
CA ARG A 123 9.45 -14.15 16.98
C ARG A 123 10.86 -13.76 17.46
N PRO A 124 11.24 -14.13 18.72
CA PRO A 124 12.47 -13.63 19.36
C PRO A 124 13.76 -13.89 18.57
N ASP A 125 13.92 -15.08 17.98
CA ASP A 125 15.12 -15.43 17.22
C ASP A 125 15.32 -14.57 15.96
N ILE A 126 14.23 -14.09 15.35
CA ILE A 126 14.26 -13.13 14.25
C ILE A 126 14.63 -11.73 14.78
N ILE A 127 14.02 -11.30 15.90
CA ILE A 127 14.33 -10.02 16.56
C ILE A 127 15.82 -9.92 16.87
N ASP A 128 16.42 -10.95 17.44
CA ASP A 128 17.86 -10.97 17.78
C ASP A 128 18.74 -10.71 16.56
N LYS A 129 18.36 -11.23 15.38
CA LYS A 129 19.08 -10.95 14.12
C LYS A 129 18.96 -9.50 13.69
N PHE A 130 17.74 -8.93 13.82
CA PHE A 130 17.52 -7.52 13.51
C PHE A 130 18.26 -6.60 14.48
N VAL A 131 18.28 -6.90 15.78
CA VAL A 131 19.04 -6.15 16.79
C VAL A 131 20.53 -6.14 16.44
N THR A 132 21.10 -7.31 16.16
CA THR A 132 22.51 -7.42 15.76
C THR A 132 22.82 -6.61 14.50
N ALA A 133 21.97 -6.72 13.47
CA ALA A 133 22.15 -5.98 12.22
C ALA A 133 22.03 -4.47 12.44
N LYS A 134 21.03 -4.02 13.24
CA LYS A 134 20.78 -2.61 13.54
C LYS A 134 21.97 -1.96 14.27
N GLN A 135 22.59 -2.67 15.21
CA GLN A 135 23.79 -2.18 15.91
C GLN A 135 24.92 -1.81 14.95
N ALA A 136 25.08 -2.58 13.87
CA ALA A 136 26.09 -2.32 12.85
C ALA A 136 25.68 -1.24 11.85
N MET A 137 24.37 -0.97 11.66
CA MET A 137 23.85 -0.03 10.66
C MET A 137 23.78 1.40 11.17
N ASP A 138 23.17 1.61 12.33
CA ASP A 138 22.87 2.95 12.88
C ASP A 138 23.03 3.05 14.41
N LEU A 139 23.54 2.01 15.04
CA LEU A 139 23.70 1.84 16.48
C LEU A 139 22.36 1.80 17.21
N CYS A 140 21.55 2.84 17.14
CA CYS A 140 20.22 2.89 17.74
C CYS A 140 19.34 3.97 17.08
N THR A 141 18.03 3.77 17.14
CA THR A 141 17.05 4.84 16.88
C THR A 141 17.12 5.87 18.01
N SER A 142 16.96 7.17 17.69
CA SER A 142 17.01 8.26 18.68
C SER A 142 16.22 7.96 19.97
N PRO A 143 16.86 7.79 21.13
CA PRO A 143 16.14 7.58 22.39
C PRO A 143 15.22 8.74 22.77
N PHE A 144 15.61 9.97 22.46
CA PHE A 144 14.78 11.15 22.70
C PHE A 144 13.43 11.05 21.99
N THR A 145 13.45 10.70 20.69
CA THR A 145 12.22 10.57 19.91
C THR A 145 11.37 9.39 20.38
N GLN A 146 12.00 8.29 20.80
CA GLN A 146 11.27 7.14 21.36
C GLN A 146 10.56 7.50 22.66
N LEU A 147 11.24 8.16 23.60
CA LEU A 147 10.64 8.61 24.87
C LEU A 147 9.52 9.61 24.64
N TRP A 148 9.74 10.60 23.77
CA TRP A 148 8.70 11.56 23.40
C TRP A 148 7.45 10.86 22.86
N LEU A 149 7.62 9.87 21.93
CA LEU A 149 6.50 9.10 21.40
C LEU A 149 5.81 8.26 22.48
N ALA A 150 6.56 7.67 23.39
CA ALA A 150 5.99 6.88 24.50
C ALA A 150 5.08 7.76 25.38
N GLU A 151 5.54 8.95 25.77
CA GLU A 151 4.74 9.92 26.52
C GLU A 151 3.51 10.41 25.74
N TYR A 152 3.69 10.68 24.44
CA TYR A 152 2.61 11.09 23.56
C TYR A 152 1.50 10.04 23.45
N MET A 153 1.89 8.77 23.34
CA MET A 153 0.97 7.62 23.32
C MET A 153 0.30 7.40 24.68
N ALA A 154 1.07 7.46 25.78
CA ALA A 154 0.54 7.33 27.13
C ALA A 154 -0.51 8.39 27.48
N ALA A 155 -0.38 9.58 26.91
CA ALA A 155 -1.35 10.68 27.03
C ALA A 155 -2.59 10.52 26.10
N GLY A 156 -2.74 9.41 25.34
CA GLY A 156 -3.84 9.18 24.42
C GLY A 156 -3.83 10.08 23.17
N LYS A 157 -2.73 10.81 22.93
CA LYS A 157 -2.66 11.81 21.85
C LYS A 157 -2.54 11.18 20.47
N LEU A 158 -1.99 10.00 20.37
CA LEU A 158 -1.89 9.27 19.09
C LEU A 158 -3.28 8.90 18.56
N GLU A 159 -4.15 8.35 19.40
CA GLU A 159 -5.51 7.97 19.04
C GLU A 159 -6.33 9.19 18.60
N GLU A 160 -6.17 10.31 19.31
CA GLU A 160 -6.81 11.58 18.95
C GLU A 160 -6.40 12.04 17.54
N VAL A 161 -5.10 12.04 17.24
CA VAL A 161 -4.57 12.47 15.93
C VAL A 161 -4.98 11.50 14.83
N VAL A 162 -4.92 10.19 15.06
CA VAL A 162 -5.36 9.17 14.10
C VAL A 162 -6.85 9.34 13.80
N GLY A 163 -7.69 9.60 14.82
CA GLY A 163 -9.10 9.87 14.63
C GLY A 163 -9.37 11.09 13.74
N LYS A 164 -8.68 12.19 14.00
CA LYS A 164 -8.77 13.41 13.17
C LYS A 164 -8.30 13.16 11.73
N THR A 165 -7.21 12.41 11.57
CA THR A 165 -6.65 12.05 10.26
C THR A 165 -7.62 11.19 9.45
N ARG A 166 -8.25 10.19 10.07
CA ARG A 166 -9.28 9.35 9.46
C ARG A 166 -10.45 10.20 8.94
N ALA A 167 -11.00 11.09 9.76
CA ALA A 167 -12.10 11.96 9.37
C ALA A 167 -11.72 12.88 8.20
N LEU A 168 -10.53 13.49 8.24
CA LEU A 168 -10.02 14.35 7.18
C LEU A 168 -9.84 13.57 5.86
N TYR A 169 -9.22 12.39 5.93
CA TYR A 169 -8.93 11.60 4.72
C TYR A 169 -10.20 10.97 4.13
N GLN A 170 -11.16 10.58 4.96
CA GLN A 170 -12.48 10.17 4.50
C GLN A 170 -13.16 11.27 3.67
N LYS A 171 -13.15 12.52 4.17
CA LYS A 171 -13.69 13.69 3.47
C LYS A 171 -12.97 13.94 2.15
N LYS A 172 -11.63 13.99 2.16
CA LYS A 172 -10.82 14.26 0.95
C LYS A 172 -10.98 13.14 -0.10
N ARG A 173 -10.98 11.89 0.33
CA ARG A 173 -11.21 10.74 -0.57
C ARG A 173 -12.61 10.78 -1.18
N GLY A 174 -13.64 11.01 -0.38
CA GLY A 174 -15.03 11.14 -0.87
C GLY A 174 -15.15 12.24 -1.91
N TYR A 175 -14.58 13.41 -1.62
CA TYR A 175 -14.57 14.53 -2.54
C TYR A 175 -13.78 14.23 -3.83
N MET A 176 -12.62 13.59 -3.73
CA MET A 176 -11.85 13.18 -4.92
C MET A 176 -12.62 12.20 -5.80
N LEU A 177 -13.33 11.23 -5.23
CA LEU A 177 -14.18 10.30 -5.99
C LEU A 177 -15.33 11.03 -6.68
N GLU A 178 -15.98 11.98 -6.01
CA GLU A 178 -17.02 12.81 -6.61
C GLU A 178 -16.50 13.61 -7.81
N GLN A 179 -15.30 14.21 -7.69
CA GLN A 179 -14.70 14.95 -8.79
C GLN A 179 -14.28 14.04 -9.94
N LEU A 180 -13.81 12.82 -9.67
CA LEU A 180 -13.52 11.83 -10.71
C LEU A 180 -14.80 11.44 -11.48
N GLU A 181 -15.89 11.11 -10.79
CA GLU A 181 -17.17 10.78 -11.43
C GLU A 181 -17.73 11.95 -12.25
N ARG A 182 -17.49 13.19 -11.82
CA ARG A 182 -18.00 14.41 -12.46
C ARG A 182 -17.25 14.82 -13.71
N HIS A 183 -15.92 14.66 -13.71
CA HIS A 183 -15.05 15.27 -14.72
C HIS A 183 -14.42 14.27 -15.69
N MET A 184 -14.24 13.02 -15.27
CA MET A 184 -13.61 12.02 -16.14
C MET A 184 -14.52 11.65 -17.33
N PRO A 185 -13.94 11.34 -18.50
CA PRO A 185 -14.72 10.84 -19.64
C PRO A 185 -15.51 9.58 -19.27
N ALA A 186 -16.79 9.54 -19.66
CA ALA A 186 -17.67 8.38 -19.42
C ALA A 186 -17.29 7.23 -20.36
N ARG A 187 -16.40 6.34 -19.90
CA ARG A 187 -15.88 5.20 -20.66
C ARG A 187 -15.82 3.94 -19.77
N GLY A 188 -16.15 2.79 -20.33
CA GLY A 188 -16.12 1.52 -19.62
C GLY A 188 -14.70 0.97 -19.35
N ASP A 189 -13.69 1.46 -20.09
CA ASP A 189 -12.28 1.10 -19.99
C ASP A 189 -11.46 2.10 -19.15
N LEU A 190 -12.11 3.08 -18.51
CA LEU A 190 -11.55 3.99 -17.52
C LEU A 190 -12.16 3.70 -16.16
N SER A 191 -11.35 3.39 -15.17
CA SER A 191 -11.82 3.02 -13.83
C SER A 191 -10.85 3.44 -12.73
N TRP A 192 -11.33 3.47 -11.49
CA TRP A 192 -10.51 3.77 -10.32
C TRP A 192 -10.93 2.98 -9.10
N THR A 193 -9.98 2.75 -8.19
CA THR A 193 -10.23 2.10 -6.91
C THR A 193 -11.02 3.02 -5.98
N LYS A 194 -11.79 2.42 -5.04
CA LYS A 194 -12.58 3.14 -4.03
C LYS A 194 -12.13 2.68 -2.62
N PRO A 195 -10.91 3.07 -2.17
CA PRO A 195 -10.32 2.56 -0.94
C PRO A 195 -11.10 2.99 0.31
N GLU A 196 -11.14 2.12 1.33
CA GLU A 196 -11.77 2.37 2.63
C GLU A 196 -10.79 2.98 3.66
N GLY A 197 -9.59 3.30 3.23
CA GLY A 197 -8.51 3.83 4.06
C GLY A 197 -7.29 4.22 3.22
N GLY A 198 -6.16 4.44 3.89
CA GLY A 198 -4.90 4.76 3.23
C GLY A 198 -4.84 6.18 2.65
N LEU A 199 -4.09 6.34 1.58
CA LEU A 199 -3.70 7.64 1.03
C LEU A 199 -3.92 7.75 -0.49
N PHE A 200 -4.18 6.62 -1.19
CA PHE A 200 -4.05 6.53 -2.64
C PHE A 200 -5.29 6.00 -3.32
N LEU A 201 -5.53 6.48 -4.54
CA LEU A 201 -6.37 5.83 -5.53
C LEU A 201 -5.50 5.36 -6.70
N TRP A 202 -5.94 4.28 -7.34
CA TRP A 202 -5.36 3.76 -8.56
C TRP A 202 -6.35 3.95 -9.70
N LEU A 203 -5.90 4.64 -10.76
CA LEU A 203 -6.66 4.81 -11.99
C LEU A 203 -6.12 3.86 -13.05
N SER A 204 -7.03 3.11 -13.68
CA SER A 204 -6.76 2.31 -14.88
C SER A 204 -7.31 3.07 -16.07
N LEU A 205 -6.47 3.36 -17.05
CA LEU A 205 -6.77 4.11 -18.27
C LEU A 205 -7.05 3.16 -19.43
N PRO A 206 -7.72 3.63 -20.49
CA PRO A 206 -7.80 2.91 -21.77
C PRO A 206 -6.41 2.49 -22.26
N ALA A 207 -6.30 1.29 -22.84
CA ALA A 207 -5.02 0.72 -23.27
C ALA A 207 -4.27 1.56 -24.32
N VAL A 208 -4.98 2.46 -25.00
CA VAL A 208 -4.38 3.39 -25.97
C VAL A 208 -3.60 4.54 -25.33
N ILE A 209 -3.77 4.76 -24.02
CA ILE A 209 -3.10 5.84 -23.28
C ILE A 209 -1.87 5.30 -22.58
N ASN A 210 -0.71 5.90 -22.89
CA ASN A 210 0.52 5.70 -22.14
C ASN A 210 0.62 6.74 -21.01
N ALA A 211 0.46 6.33 -19.76
CA ALA A 211 0.49 7.22 -18.60
C ALA A 211 1.89 7.82 -18.35
N ASP A 212 2.96 7.18 -18.80
CA ASP A 212 4.32 7.73 -18.66
C ASP A 212 4.51 8.95 -19.58
N GLU A 213 3.99 8.87 -20.82
CA GLU A 213 4.02 9.98 -21.76
C GLU A 213 3.02 11.08 -21.38
N LEU A 214 1.82 10.67 -20.95
CA LEU A 214 0.77 11.58 -20.52
C LEU A 214 1.20 12.45 -19.32
N LEU A 215 2.11 11.97 -18.47
CA LEU A 215 2.62 12.69 -17.31
C LEU A 215 3.26 14.04 -17.70
N TYR A 216 4.00 14.09 -18.82
CA TYR A 216 4.61 15.34 -19.29
C TYR A 216 3.57 16.39 -19.65
N LYS A 217 2.51 15.99 -20.36
CA LYS A 217 1.36 16.87 -20.68
C LYS A 217 0.61 17.31 -19.41
N ALA A 218 0.45 16.40 -18.44
CA ALA A 218 -0.18 16.72 -17.18
C ALA A 218 0.63 17.77 -16.37
N ILE A 219 1.96 17.65 -16.34
CA ILE A 219 2.86 18.63 -15.68
C ILE A 219 2.74 20.02 -16.32
N GLU A 220 2.64 20.12 -17.66
CA GLU A 220 2.39 21.40 -18.36
C GLU A 220 1.07 22.04 -17.90
N LYS A 221 0.04 21.24 -17.61
CA LYS A 221 -1.23 21.68 -17.02
C LYS A 221 -1.18 21.81 -15.50
N LYS A 222 0.01 21.72 -14.87
CA LYS A 222 0.23 21.85 -13.41
C LYS A 222 -0.53 20.83 -12.57
N VAL A 223 -0.64 19.60 -13.06
CA VAL A 223 -1.09 18.42 -12.31
C VAL A 223 -0.05 17.31 -12.49
N ALA A 224 0.19 16.54 -11.42
CA ALA A 224 1.14 15.44 -11.45
C ALA A 224 0.56 14.22 -10.73
N TYR A 225 0.98 13.06 -11.15
CA TYR A 225 0.68 11.74 -10.58
C TYR A 225 1.93 10.87 -10.60
N VAL A 226 1.82 9.66 -10.10
CA VAL A 226 2.89 8.67 -10.27
C VAL A 226 2.42 7.63 -11.28
N SER A 227 3.16 7.49 -12.39
CA SER A 227 2.87 6.49 -13.42
C SER A 227 2.85 5.08 -12.84
N GLY A 228 1.90 4.28 -13.28
CA GLY A 228 1.72 2.91 -12.80
C GLY A 228 2.89 2.00 -13.11
N SER A 229 3.55 2.19 -14.23
CA SER A 229 4.74 1.44 -14.66
C SER A 229 5.85 1.40 -13.60
N ALA A 230 5.98 2.46 -12.78
CA ALA A 230 6.97 2.55 -11.70
C ALA A 230 6.75 1.54 -10.55
N PHE A 231 5.60 0.87 -10.50
CA PHE A 231 5.26 -0.09 -9.45
C PHE A 231 5.36 -1.55 -9.91
N TYR A 232 5.66 -1.78 -11.18
CA TYR A 232 5.91 -3.12 -11.71
C TYR A 232 7.39 -3.47 -11.60
N PHE A 233 7.65 -4.71 -11.27
CA PHE A 233 9.02 -5.22 -11.25
C PHE A 233 9.48 -5.69 -12.64
N ASP A 234 8.54 -6.33 -13.38
CA ASP A 234 8.75 -6.84 -14.73
C ASP A 234 7.49 -6.55 -15.58
N ASN A 235 7.66 -6.44 -16.89
CA ASN A 235 6.59 -6.26 -17.87
C ASN A 235 5.55 -5.20 -17.43
N PRO A 236 5.93 -3.92 -17.28
CA PRO A 236 5.03 -2.89 -16.81
C PRO A 236 3.86 -2.64 -17.77
N GLU A 237 2.66 -2.51 -17.22
CA GLU A 237 1.55 -1.89 -17.91
C GLU A 237 1.68 -0.38 -17.81
N HIS A 238 1.49 0.31 -18.95
CA HIS A 238 1.71 1.76 -19.05
C HIS A 238 0.42 2.58 -18.99
N ASN A 239 -0.74 1.93 -18.85
CA ASN A 239 -2.05 2.57 -18.86
C ASN A 239 -2.67 2.73 -17.46
N SER A 240 -1.86 3.08 -16.49
CA SER A 240 -2.33 3.27 -15.12
C SER A 240 -1.56 4.34 -14.36
N MET A 241 -2.15 4.86 -13.29
CA MET A 241 -1.52 5.88 -12.44
C MET A 241 -2.01 5.81 -10.99
N ARG A 242 -1.12 6.21 -10.08
CA ARG A 242 -1.46 6.45 -8.67
C ARG A 242 -1.69 7.93 -8.42
N ILE A 243 -2.83 8.29 -7.83
CA ILE A 243 -3.10 9.63 -7.32
C ILE A 243 -3.23 9.61 -5.79
N ASN A 244 -3.00 10.76 -5.16
CA ASN A 244 -2.97 10.90 -3.71
C ASN A 244 -4.00 11.95 -3.26
N PHE A 245 -4.86 11.61 -2.28
CA PHE A 245 -5.86 12.51 -1.74
C PHE A 245 -5.46 13.13 -0.38
N SER A 246 -4.38 12.68 0.25
CA SER A 246 -4.06 13.04 1.63
C SER A 246 -3.53 14.47 1.78
N TYR A 247 -2.74 14.97 0.83
CA TYR A 247 -2.00 16.23 0.93
C TYR A 247 -2.82 17.45 0.51
N SER A 248 -3.42 17.42 -0.69
CA SER A 248 -4.08 18.57 -1.32
C SER A 248 -5.30 19.08 -0.56
N SER A 249 -5.62 20.38 -0.66
CA SER A 249 -6.91 20.93 -0.20
C SER A 249 -8.06 20.43 -1.10
N LEU A 250 -9.32 20.66 -0.71
CA LEU A 250 -10.46 20.27 -1.54
C LEU A 250 -10.47 21.01 -2.88
N GLU A 251 -10.15 22.30 -2.87
CA GLU A 251 -10.06 23.14 -4.06
C GLU A 251 -8.94 22.64 -5.00
N GLN A 252 -7.80 22.23 -4.43
CA GLN A 252 -6.70 21.65 -5.20
C GLN A 252 -7.06 20.27 -5.78
N ILE A 253 -7.85 19.47 -5.06
CA ILE A 253 -8.36 18.18 -5.55
C ILE A 253 -9.28 18.41 -6.76
N GLU A 254 -10.25 19.31 -6.64
CA GLU A 254 -11.19 19.65 -7.72
C GLU A 254 -10.44 20.12 -8.97
N GLU A 255 -9.60 21.13 -8.82
CA GLU A 255 -8.86 21.69 -9.94
C GLU A 255 -7.85 20.69 -10.54
N GLY A 256 -7.19 19.88 -9.71
CA GLY A 256 -6.27 18.83 -10.16
C GLY A 256 -6.99 17.76 -10.97
N ILE A 257 -8.15 17.29 -10.51
CA ILE A 257 -8.94 16.29 -11.24
C ILE A 257 -9.50 16.87 -12.54
N ARG A 258 -9.97 18.12 -12.53
CA ARG A 258 -10.44 18.80 -13.74
C ARG A 258 -9.35 18.90 -14.81
N ARG A 259 -8.13 19.26 -14.42
CA ARG A 259 -6.97 19.32 -15.33
C ARG A 259 -6.57 17.94 -15.83
N LEU A 260 -6.56 16.95 -14.96
CA LEU A 260 -6.24 15.56 -15.32
C LEU A 260 -7.25 15.00 -16.32
N ALA A 261 -8.55 15.26 -16.11
CA ALA A 261 -9.62 14.87 -17.02
C ALA A 261 -9.47 15.50 -18.42
N LEU A 262 -9.09 16.80 -18.48
CA LEU A 262 -8.80 17.49 -19.73
C LEU A 262 -7.66 16.80 -20.50
N VAL A 263 -6.54 16.50 -19.82
CA VAL A 263 -5.38 15.86 -20.46
C VAL A 263 -5.69 14.44 -20.92
N ILE A 264 -6.50 13.69 -20.15
CA ILE A 264 -6.97 12.35 -20.57
C ILE A 264 -7.92 12.47 -21.77
N GLY A 265 -8.84 13.46 -21.79
CA GLY A 265 -9.73 13.72 -22.89
C GLY A 265 -8.98 14.03 -24.20
N GLU A 266 -8.01 14.95 -24.14
CA GLU A 266 -7.13 15.30 -25.27
C GLU A 266 -6.31 14.10 -25.81
N ALA A 267 -6.03 13.10 -24.96
CA ALA A 267 -5.30 11.90 -25.37
C ALA A 267 -6.19 10.80 -25.98
N LEU A 268 -7.51 10.97 -25.90
CA LEU A 268 -8.50 10.04 -26.45
C LEU A 268 -9.04 10.49 -27.81
N GLU A 269 -8.80 11.74 -28.20
CA GLU A 269 -9.10 12.31 -29.52
C GLU A 269 -8.03 11.92 -30.55
#